data_07f048096541e909e6b0e14068a8ee2b
#
_entry.id   07f048096541e909e6b0e14068a8ee2b
#
_cell.length_a   1.000
_cell.length_b   1.000
_cell.length_c   1.000
_cell.angle_alpha   90.00
_cell.angle_beta   90.00
_cell.angle_gamma   90.00
#
_symmetry.space_group_name_H-M   'P 1'
#
loop_
_entity.id
_entity.type
_entity.pdbx_description
1 polymer ?
#
loop_
_entity_poly.entity_id
_entity_poly.type
_entity_poly.pdbx_seq_one_letter_code
_entity_poly.pdbx_strand_id
1 'polypeptide(L)'
;MKLILVYTLLLLALNDSLSAQSVGDTLVLSLKEVVERARTKSIASKQAATTRETKYWEYRTFKSNYQPQLSLDGRLPYYNKTFIEVQQPDGTIQFQSIHNNNSSLNLSFSQSISATGGSIFGTTQLQRFDDFDRKNTLYNGVPFGLGYTQPIFQFNNLKWEQRIQPLKFNESKQAYIESMEQIAYKASGYFFDLLLAQVNFQIAETNLGNTQNILRIANEKFDIGKISKNEILQLQLEQLKAKKAVGIARRDMEIATLNLRAYTGLQDAQRIKLAVPGAAVDMVVSAEKVIKEAYSNRSDAIAFARRIAEAQRDVSKAKGDNGLNAALTAQLGFSKTGTTIPKVYQSPKDQVLVQLTFSIPILDWGRSKSRTKTAEANLQFANYAVEQDKQIFAQEIVTQVTLFDMMKDQLVLTAEADNIASEKYQIAKERYVLGNLSITDLSIAFQEKDQAKRDYIAALRDFWGAYYQLRYLSLYDFEKDEKIRE
;
A
#
# COMPACT_ATOMS: atom_id res chain seq x y z
N MET A 1 21.95 -54.26 26.83
CA MET A 1 22.90 -53.22 27.29
C MET A 1 23.16 -52.10 26.28
N LYS A 2 23.05 -52.30 24.98
CA LYS A 2 23.27 -51.21 23.98
C LYS A 2 22.09 -50.23 23.79
N LEU A 3 20.85 -50.60 24.13
CA LEU A 3 19.67 -49.73 24.00
C LEU A 3 19.51 -48.72 25.15
N ILE A 4 19.98 -49.03 26.33
CA ILE A 4 19.92 -48.17 27.53
C ILE A 4 20.95 -47.03 27.44
N LEU A 5 22.08 -47.25 26.79
CA LEU A 5 23.12 -46.21 26.59
C LEU A 5 22.72 -45.14 25.58
N VAL A 6 21.87 -45.47 24.59
CA VAL A 6 21.36 -44.52 23.60
C VAL A 6 20.29 -43.61 24.20
N TYR A 7 19.45 -44.13 25.10
CA TYR A 7 18.43 -43.30 25.80
C TYR A 7 19.04 -42.37 26.85
N THR A 8 20.13 -42.75 27.51
CA THR A 8 20.84 -41.84 28.44
C THR A 8 21.63 -40.74 27.71
N LEU A 9 22.15 -41.00 26.51
CA LEU A 9 22.80 -39.98 25.69
C LEU A 9 21.76 -38.98 25.07
N LEU A 10 20.56 -39.46 24.75
CA LEU A 10 19.48 -38.59 24.24
C LEU A 10 18.88 -37.68 25.33
N LEU A 11 18.86 -38.13 26.60
CA LEU A 11 18.42 -37.33 27.74
C LEU A 11 19.46 -36.29 28.21
N LEU A 12 20.74 -36.49 27.93
CA LEU A 12 21.80 -35.50 28.18
C LEU A 12 21.89 -34.42 27.11
N ALA A 13 21.42 -34.69 25.88
CA ALA A 13 21.38 -33.70 24.80
C ALA A 13 20.17 -32.76 24.88
N LEU A 14 19.20 -33.00 25.78
CA LEU A 14 18.02 -32.15 25.98
C LEU A 14 18.18 -31.11 27.10
N ASN A 15 19.35 -31.06 27.76
CA ASN A 15 19.59 -30.11 28.85
C ASN A 15 20.37 -28.85 28.46
N ASP A 16 20.73 -28.66 27.18
CA ASP A 16 21.47 -27.47 26.71
C ASP A 16 20.64 -26.45 25.94
N SER A 17 19.44 -26.11 26.40
CA SER A 17 18.69 -24.99 25.80
C SER A 17 17.76 -24.26 26.77
N LEU A 18 18.03 -24.32 28.07
CA LEU A 18 17.52 -23.31 28.97
C LEU A 18 18.56 -22.21 29.10
N SER A 19 18.81 -21.51 28.00
CA SER A 19 19.39 -20.17 28.07
C SER A 19 18.41 -19.31 28.87
N ALA A 20 18.73 -19.13 30.15
CA ALA A 20 18.08 -18.13 30.97
C ALA A 20 18.14 -16.81 30.18
N GLN A 21 16.97 -16.34 29.67
CA GLN A 21 16.84 -14.99 29.14
C GLN A 21 17.34 -14.05 30.24
N SER A 22 18.47 -13.43 30.03
CA SER A 22 18.97 -12.37 30.88
C SER A 22 17.95 -11.23 30.85
N VAL A 23 17.12 -11.16 31.90
CA VAL A 23 16.27 -10.02 32.19
C VAL A 23 17.22 -8.87 32.50
N GLY A 24 17.59 -8.06 31.50
CA GLY A 24 18.44 -6.94 31.83
C GLY A 24 18.93 -6.03 30.73
N ASP A 25 18.92 -6.41 29.46
CA ASP A 25 19.39 -5.48 28.43
C ASP A 25 18.30 -4.48 28.03
N THR A 26 18.57 -3.19 28.33
CA THR A 26 17.71 -2.09 27.90
C THR A 26 18.11 -1.71 26.48
N LEU A 27 17.18 -1.91 25.53
CA LEU A 27 17.36 -1.50 24.15
C LEU A 27 17.16 0.02 24.03
N VAL A 28 18.22 0.73 23.72
CA VAL A 28 18.14 2.18 23.45
C VAL A 28 17.90 2.37 21.96
N LEU A 29 16.84 3.10 21.60
CA LEU A 29 16.47 3.36 20.20
C LEU A 29 16.39 4.86 19.93
N SER A 30 16.98 5.28 18.81
CA SER A 30 16.81 6.59 18.22
C SER A 30 15.58 6.64 17.32
N LEU A 31 15.09 7.84 16.99
CA LEU A 31 14.00 8.06 16.03
C LEU A 31 14.32 7.43 14.67
N LYS A 32 15.54 7.60 14.18
CA LYS A 32 15.99 7.05 12.89
C LYS A 32 15.93 5.52 12.88
N GLU A 33 16.36 4.85 13.92
CA GLU A 33 16.32 3.38 14.01
C GLU A 33 14.90 2.84 14.07
N VAL A 34 13.99 3.53 14.78
CA VAL A 34 12.56 3.15 14.84
C VAL A 34 11.90 3.30 13.47
N VAL A 35 12.15 4.40 12.77
CA VAL A 35 11.63 4.65 11.43
C VAL A 35 12.18 3.62 10.45
N GLU A 36 13.48 3.34 10.46
CA GLU A 36 14.10 2.36 9.56
C GLU A 36 13.56 0.94 9.83
N ARG A 37 13.37 0.60 11.09
CA ARG A 37 12.78 -0.68 11.47
C ARG A 37 11.33 -0.79 11.00
N ALA A 38 10.54 0.27 11.11
CA ALA A 38 9.17 0.30 10.60
C ALA A 38 9.13 0.12 9.07
N ARG A 39 10.02 0.77 8.32
CA ARG A 39 10.14 0.62 6.87
C ARG A 39 10.52 -0.79 6.43
N THR A 40 11.34 -1.49 7.22
CA THR A 40 11.85 -2.81 6.82
C THR A 40 11.06 -3.98 7.39
N LYS A 41 10.48 -3.87 8.60
CA LYS A 41 9.91 -5.00 9.34
C LYS A 41 8.43 -4.90 9.65
N SER A 42 7.80 -3.72 9.50
CA SER A 42 6.37 -3.56 9.81
C SER A 42 5.49 -4.37 8.86
N ILE A 43 4.29 -4.71 9.33
CA ILE A 43 3.26 -5.32 8.46
C ILE A 43 2.88 -4.36 7.34
N ALA A 44 2.80 -3.06 7.64
CA ALA A 44 2.48 -2.03 6.64
C ALA A 44 3.51 -1.98 5.50
N SER A 45 4.83 -2.09 5.80
CA SER A 45 5.86 -2.13 4.76
C SER A 45 5.78 -3.39 3.89
N LYS A 46 5.47 -4.54 4.49
CA LYS A 46 5.25 -5.80 3.76
C LYS A 46 4.03 -5.70 2.84
N GLN A 47 2.94 -5.10 3.32
CA GLN A 47 1.75 -4.85 2.49
C GLN A 47 2.05 -3.92 1.32
N ALA A 48 2.78 -2.83 1.54
CA ALA A 48 3.20 -1.92 0.49
C ALA A 48 4.09 -2.63 -0.56
N ALA A 49 5.06 -3.45 -0.12
CA ALA A 49 5.91 -4.24 -1.00
C ALA A 49 5.11 -5.25 -1.82
N THR A 50 4.16 -5.96 -1.20
CA THR A 50 3.28 -6.91 -1.91
C THR A 50 2.39 -6.20 -2.92
N THR A 51 1.87 -5.02 -2.57
CA THR A 51 1.08 -4.19 -3.51
C THR A 51 1.91 -3.79 -4.73
N ARG A 52 3.17 -3.34 -4.51
CA ARG A 52 4.11 -3.03 -5.60
C ARG A 52 4.37 -4.25 -6.49
N GLU A 53 4.59 -5.42 -5.89
CA GLU A 53 4.80 -6.66 -6.62
C GLU A 53 3.58 -7.04 -7.46
N THR A 54 2.38 -6.92 -6.91
CA THR A 54 1.12 -7.12 -7.65
C THR A 54 1.05 -6.20 -8.88
N LYS A 55 1.35 -4.92 -8.72
CA LYS A 55 1.34 -3.94 -9.82
C LYS A 55 2.43 -4.22 -10.86
N TYR A 56 3.58 -4.73 -10.45
CA TYR A 56 4.61 -5.21 -11.36
C TYR A 56 4.12 -6.37 -12.22
N TRP A 57 3.48 -7.37 -11.62
CA TRP A 57 2.98 -8.53 -12.36
C TRP A 57 1.78 -8.18 -13.26
N GLU A 58 0.89 -7.27 -12.83
CA GLU A 58 -0.16 -6.71 -13.69
C GLU A 58 0.44 -6.05 -14.95
N TYR A 59 1.50 -5.24 -14.77
CA TYR A 59 2.17 -4.62 -15.89
C TYR A 59 2.92 -5.62 -16.78
N ARG A 60 3.50 -6.66 -16.19
CA ARG A 60 4.10 -7.78 -16.95
C ARG A 60 3.07 -8.52 -17.78
N THR A 61 1.90 -8.81 -17.20
CA THR A 61 0.77 -9.41 -17.90
C THR A 61 0.32 -8.54 -19.08
N PHE A 62 0.17 -7.22 -18.83
CA PHE A 62 -0.12 -6.27 -19.91
C PHE A 62 0.91 -6.37 -21.05
N LYS A 63 2.21 -6.34 -20.75
CA LYS A 63 3.26 -6.49 -21.76
C LYS A 63 3.18 -7.80 -22.51
N SER A 64 2.85 -8.89 -21.84
CA SER A 64 2.72 -10.21 -22.46
C SER A 64 1.60 -10.26 -23.50
N ASN A 65 0.52 -9.48 -23.31
CA ASN A 65 -0.60 -9.42 -24.27
C ASN A 65 -0.19 -8.88 -25.65
N TYR A 66 0.96 -8.24 -25.74
CA TYR A 66 1.53 -7.75 -27.01
C TYR A 66 2.62 -8.66 -27.60
N GLN A 67 2.90 -9.77 -26.92
CA GLN A 67 3.83 -10.78 -27.40
C GLN A 67 3.06 -11.89 -28.14
N PRO A 68 3.72 -12.64 -29.03
CA PRO A 68 3.11 -13.82 -29.63
C PRO A 68 2.62 -14.81 -28.58
N GLN A 69 1.39 -15.28 -28.74
CA GLN A 69 0.79 -16.28 -27.88
C GLN A 69 0.66 -17.61 -28.63
N LEU A 70 1.04 -18.69 -27.98
CA LEU A 70 0.85 -20.06 -28.50
C LEU A 70 -0.04 -20.80 -27.50
N SER A 71 -1.16 -21.32 -27.98
CA SER A 71 -2.10 -22.09 -27.15
C SER A 71 -2.46 -23.42 -27.82
N LEU A 72 -2.61 -24.43 -26.98
CA LEU A 72 -3.17 -25.73 -27.38
C LEU A 72 -4.53 -25.91 -26.72
N ASP A 73 -5.56 -25.92 -27.54
CA ASP A 73 -6.94 -26.10 -27.10
C ASP A 73 -7.44 -27.49 -27.54
N GLY A 74 -8.21 -28.18 -26.69
CA GLY A 74 -8.68 -29.51 -27.00
C GLY A 74 -10.02 -29.85 -26.37
N ARG A 75 -10.73 -30.74 -27.02
CA ARG A 75 -11.91 -31.43 -26.47
C ARG A 75 -11.69 -32.93 -26.58
N LEU A 76 -11.31 -33.59 -25.46
CA LEU A 76 -10.86 -34.97 -25.42
C LEU A 76 -11.30 -35.65 -24.11
N PRO A 77 -12.28 -36.59 -24.15
CA PRO A 77 -13.19 -36.89 -25.26
C PRO A 77 -14.34 -35.88 -25.38
N TYR A 78 -14.94 -35.79 -26.56
CA TYR A 78 -16.26 -35.15 -26.72
C TYR A 78 -17.28 -36.21 -27.15
N TYR A 79 -17.63 -37.06 -26.19
CA TYR A 79 -18.60 -38.17 -26.37
C TYR A 79 -20.01 -37.65 -26.22
N ASN A 80 -20.87 -38.03 -27.16
CA ASN A 80 -22.27 -37.67 -27.18
C ASN A 80 -23.14 -38.89 -27.52
N LYS A 81 -24.13 -39.16 -26.68
CA LYS A 81 -25.17 -40.16 -26.93
C LYS A 81 -26.53 -39.54 -26.60
N THR A 82 -27.28 -39.21 -27.64
CA THR A 82 -28.55 -38.50 -27.53
C THR A 82 -29.43 -38.77 -28.75
N PHE A 83 -30.65 -38.26 -28.71
CA PHE A 83 -31.54 -38.23 -29.88
C PHE A 83 -31.60 -36.79 -30.39
N ILE A 84 -31.54 -36.62 -31.69
CA ILE A 84 -31.78 -35.34 -32.36
C ILE A 84 -33.03 -35.42 -33.22
N GLU A 85 -33.73 -34.31 -33.31
CA GLU A 85 -34.87 -34.15 -34.21
C GLU A 85 -34.37 -33.97 -35.64
N VAL A 86 -34.83 -34.81 -36.54
CA VAL A 86 -34.51 -34.71 -37.96
C VAL A 86 -35.80 -34.56 -38.70
N GLN A 87 -36.00 -33.43 -39.39
CA GLN A 87 -37.12 -33.22 -40.26
C GLN A 87 -36.91 -34.05 -41.55
N GLN A 88 -37.88 -34.92 -41.87
CA GLN A 88 -37.89 -35.73 -43.07
C GLN A 88 -38.37 -34.90 -44.29
N PRO A 89 -38.09 -35.35 -45.54
CA PRO A 89 -38.53 -34.65 -46.75
C PRO A 89 -40.04 -34.45 -46.87
N ASP A 90 -40.80 -35.28 -46.16
CA ASP A 90 -42.26 -35.18 -46.09
C ASP A 90 -42.81 -34.25 -45.04
N GLY A 91 -41.87 -33.53 -44.29
CA GLY A 91 -42.20 -32.59 -43.25
C GLY A 91 -42.39 -33.21 -41.86
N THR A 92 -42.33 -34.54 -41.71
CA THR A 92 -42.45 -35.23 -40.42
C THR A 92 -41.16 -35.12 -39.63
N ILE A 93 -41.25 -35.12 -38.28
CA ILE A 93 -40.12 -35.15 -37.39
C ILE A 93 -39.82 -36.57 -36.92
N GLN A 94 -38.60 -37.02 -37.13
CA GLN A 94 -38.12 -38.31 -36.65
C GLN A 94 -36.96 -38.12 -35.71
N PHE A 95 -36.99 -38.79 -34.55
CA PHE A 95 -35.86 -38.77 -33.60
C PHE A 95 -34.80 -39.77 -34.05
N GLN A 96 -33.62 -39.29 -34.41
CA GLN A 96 -32.47 -40.09 -34.78
C GLN A 96 -31.49 -40.19 -33.62
N SER A 97 -31.05 -41.41 -33.28
CA SER A 97 -30.00 -41.64 -32.31
C SER A 97 -28.66 -41.10 -32.84
N ILE A 98 -27.98 -40.38 -32.02
CA ILE A 98 -26.57 -40.00 -32.20
C ILE A 98 -25.75 -40.67 -31.13
N HIS A 99 -24.76 -41.43 -31.56
CA HIS A 99 -23.79 -42.05 -30.66
C HIS A 99 -22.40 -41.88 -31.26
N ASN A 100 -21.74 -40.78 -30.87
CA ASN A 100 -20.46 -40.41 -31.45
C ASN A 100 -19.46 -39.82 -30.42
N ASN A 101 -18.20 -39.76 -30.83
CA ASN A 101 -17.15 -38.98 -30.20
C ASN A 101 -16.62 -38.01 -31.25
N ASN A 102 -16.55 -36.70 -30.91
CA ASN A 102 -16.06 -35.66 -31.79
C ASN A 102 -14.90 -34.91 -31.13
N SER A 103 -13.79 -35.60 -30.95
CA SER A 103 -12.59 -35.07 -30.28
C SER A 103 -11.78 -34.19 -31.21
N SER A 104 -11.24 -33.10 -30.69
CA SER A 104 -10.41 -32.18 -31.46
C SER A 104 -9.24 -31.61 -30.64
N LEU A 105 -8.14 -31.37 -31.34
CA LEU A 105 -6.98 -30.61 -30.86
C LEU A 105 -6.69 -29.49 -31.84
N ASN A 106 -6.47 -28.29 -31.30
CA ASN A 106 -6.13 -27.09 -32.05
C ASN A 106 -4.91 -26.40 -31.41
N LEU A 107 -3.82 -26.32 -32.14
CA LEU A 107 -2.68 -25.50 -31.77
C LEU A 107 -2.77 -24.17 -32.52
N SER A 108 -2.84 -23.08 -31.79
CA SER A 108 -2.99 -21.73 -32.33
C SER A 108 -1.89 -20.80 -31.87
N PHE A 109 -1.35 -20.07 -32.82
CA PHE A 109 -0.45 -18.94 -32.61
C PHE A 109 -1.20 -17.67 -32.92
N SER A 110 -1.09 -16.65 -32.08
CA SER A 110 -1.71 -15.34 -32.33
C SER A 110 -0.81 -14.19 -31.92
N GLN A 111 -0.82 -13.12 -32.72
CA GLN A 111 -0.10 -11.89 -32.46
C GLN A 111 -1.00 -10.68 -32.69
N SER A 112 -1.24 -9.90 -31.64
CA SER A 112 -2.00 -8.65 -31.72
C SER A 112 -1.14 -7.51 -32.29
N ILE A 113 -1.73 -6.66 -33.12
CA ILE A 113 -1.10 -5.48 -33.75
C ILE A 113 -1.70 -4.24 -33.10
N SER A 114 -0.98 -3.63 -32.14
CA SER A 114 -1.50 -2.49 -31.39
C SER A 114 -1.80 -1.25 -32.22
N ALA A 115 -1.03 -1.00 -33.27
CA ALA A 115 -1.21 0.16 -34.13
C ALA A 115 -2.58 0.17 -34.84
N THR A 116 -3.03 -0.98 -35.29
CA THR A 116 -4.28 -1.12 -36.07
C THR A 116 -5.43 -1.76 -35.28
N GLY A 117 -5.14 -2.41 -34.14
CA GLY A 117 -6.10 -3.21 -33.39
C GLY A 117 -6.38 -4.58 -34.01
N GLY A 118 -5.70 -4.94 -35.11
CA GLY A 118 -5.82 -6.23 -35.77
C GLY A 118 -4.99 -7.34 -35.12
N SER A 119 -5.12 -8.56 -35.63
CA SER A 119 -4.34 -9.71 -35.20
C SER A 119 -3.97 -10.62 -36.37
N ILE A 120 -2.76 -11.16 -36.32
CA ILE A 120 -2.30 -12.24 -37.17
C ILE A 120 -2.40 -13.53 -36.35
N PHE A 121 -2.87 -14.60 -36.97
CA PHE A 121 -2.95 -15.90 -36.32
C PHE A 121 -2.56 -17.03 -37.26
N GLY A 122 -1.94 -18.06 -36.71
CA GLY A 122 -1.63 -19.31 -37.37
C GLY A 122 -2.27 -20.45 -36.59
N THR A 123 -2.86 -21.45 -37.29
CA THR A 123 -3.53 -22.59 -36.65
C THR A 123 -3.15 -23.89 -37.31
N THR A 124 -3.09 -24.96 -36.51
CA THR A 124 -3.12 -26.33 -36.98
C THR A 124 -4.12 -27.13 -36.12
N GLN A 125 -4.98 -27.86 -36.76
CA GLN A 125 -6.06 -28.58 -36.09
C GLN A 125 -6.12 -30.03 -36.56
N LEU A 126 -6.39 -30.93 -35.62
CA LEU A 126 -6.75 -32.32 -35.86
C LEU A 126 -8.03 -32.65 -35.11
N GLN A 127 -9.04 -33.14 -35.85
CA GLN A 127 -10.29 -33.58 -35.32
C GLN A 127 -10.44 -35.09 -35.62
N ARG A 128 -10.91 -35.86 -34.64
CA ARG A 128 -11.29 -37.25 -34.75
C ARG A 128 -12.76 -37.37 -34.47
N PHE A 129 -13.49 -37.94 -35.44
CA PHE A 129 -14.90 -38.25 -35.33
C PHE A 129 -15.09 -39.76 -35.36
N ASP A 130 -15.63 -40.34 -34.30
CA ASP A 130 -16.02 -41.75 -34.20
C ASP A 130 -17.56 -41.82 -34.19
N ASP A 131 -18.13 -42.51 -35.18
CA ASP A 131 -19.53 -42.90 -35.22
C ASP A 131 -19.62 -44.32 -34.70
N PHE A 132 -20.15 -44.50 -33.50
CA PHE A 132 -20.21 -45.81 -32.85
C PHE A 132 -21.34 -46.69 -33.40
N ASP A 133 -22.40 -46.09 -33.93
CA ASP A 133 -23.53 -46.83 -34.53
C ASP A 133 -23.12 -47.39 -35.88
N ARG A 134 -22.40 -46.63 -36.69
CA ARG A 134 -21.88 -47.04 -37.99
C ARG A 134 -20.48 -47.65 -37.95
N LYS A 135 -19.88 -47.70 -36.77
CA LYS A 135 -18.49 -48.20 -36.57
C LYS A 135 -17.47 -47.58 -37.52
N ASN A 136 -17.60 -46.28 -37.73
CA ASN A 136 -16.74 -45.54 -38.65
C ASN A 136 -15.92 -44.48 -37.91
N THR A 137 -14.62 -44.38 -38.23
CA THR A 137 -13.72 -43.33 -37.71
C THR A 137 -13.24 -42.49 -38.87
N LEU A 138 -13.40 -41.17 -38.71
CA LEU A 138 -12.95 -40.17 -39.67
C LEU A 138 -12.06 -39.18 -38.97
N TYR A 139 -11.07 -38.69 -39.67
CA TYR A 139 -10.21 -37.61 -39.26
C TYR A 139 -10.39 -36.40 -40.17
N ASN A 140 -10.46 -35.20 -39.58
CA ASN A 140 -10.43 -33.94 -40.30
C ASN A 140 -9.26 -33.14 -39.78
N GLY A 141 -8.42 -32.64 -40.65
CA GLY A 141 -7.28 -31.84 -40.24
C GLY A 141 -7.11 -30.58 -41.05
N VAL A 142 -6.59 -29.58 -40.38
CA VAL A 142 -6.05 -28.38 -40.97
C VAL A 142 -4.55 -28.38 -40.67
N PRO A 143 -3.71 -28.96 -41.57
CA PRO A 143 -2.26 -29.04 -41.34
C PRO A 143 -1.62 -27.70 -41.11
N PHE A 144 -2.10 -26.65 -41.77
CA PHE A 144 -1.66 -25.29 -41.64
C PHE A 144 -2.77 -24.32 -42.05
N GLY A 145 -3.00 -23.30 -41.25
CA GLY A 145 -3.81 -22.13 -41.54
C GLY A 145 -3.13 -20.86 -41.09
N LEU A 146 -3.13 -19.84 -41.90
CA LEU A 146 -2.67 -18.48 -41.55
C LEU A 146 -3.81 -17.51 -41.80
N GLY A 147 -4.06 -16.63 -40.82
CA GLY A 147 -5.14 -15.66 -40.96
C GLY A 147 -4.75 -14.29 -40.40
N TYR A 148 -5.53 -13.33 -40.82
CA TYR A 148 -5.45 -11.96 -40.40
C TYR A 148 -6.83 -11.41 -40.14
N THR A 149 -7.05 -10.80 -38.97
CA THR A 149 -8.29 -10.10 -38.64
C THR A 149 -7.99 -8.63 -38.38
N GLN A 150 -8.69 -7.73 -39.09
CA GLN A 150 -8.56 -6.30 -38.98
C GLN A 150 -9.91 -5.65 -38.65
N PRO A 151 -10.08 -5.10 -37.42
CA PRO A 151 -11.17 -4.17 -37.13
C PRO A 151 -10.99 -2.89 -37.96
N ILE A 152 -12.09 -2.44 -38.55
CA ILE A 152 -12.13 -1.22 -39.37
C ILE A 152 -13.15 -0.27 -38.73
N PHE A 153 -12.74 0.97 -38.46
CA PHE A 153 -13.53 2.01 -37.80
C PHE A 153 -13.96 1.71 -36.36
N GLN A 154 -13.49 0.61 -35.80
CA GLN A 154 -13.77 0.23 -34.40
C GLN A 154 -12.81 0.90 -33.44
N PHE A 155 -13.21 0.91 -32.16
CA PHE A 155 -12.35 1.36 -31.06
C PHE A 155 -11.13 0.43 -30.91
N ASN A 156 -9.93 1.01 -30.95
CA ASN A 156 -8.70 0.26 -30.74
C ASN A 156 -8.27 0.34 -29.27
N ASN A 157 -8.68 -0.67 -28.47
CA ASN A 157 -8.32 -0.75 -27.05
C ASN A 157 -6.81 -0.92 -26.85
N LEU A 158 -6.11 -1.67 -27.70
CA LEU A 158 -4.68 -1.95 -27.53
C LEU A 158 -3.83 -0.66 -27.57
N LYS A 159 -4.17 0.28 -28.45
CA LYS A 159 -3.51 1.58 -28.55
C LYS A 159 -3.68 2.41 -27.26
N TRP A 160 -4.87 2.39 -26.66
CA TRP A 160 -5.15 3.11 -25.43
C TRP A 160 -4.50 2.47 -24.21
N GLU A 161 -4.49 1.14 -24.13
CA GLU A 161 -3.79 0.41 -23.07
C GLU A 161 -2.27 0.69 -23.10
N GLN A 162 -1.66 0.79 -24.29
CA GLN A 162 -0.24 1.18 -24.40
C GLN A 162 0.05 2.58 -23.86
N ARG A 163 -0.92 3.47 -23.86
CA ARG A 163 -0.78 4.82 -23.31
C ARG A 163 -1.06 4.86 -21.80
N ILE A 164 -2.03 4.09 -21.32
CA ILE A 164 -2.53 4.15 -19.94
C ILE A 164 -1.73 3.26 -18.99
N GLN A 165 -1.39 2.02 -19.40
CA GLN A 165 -0.74 1.06 -18.50
C GLN A 165 0.65 1.48 -18.01
N PRO A 166 1.52 2.12 -18.81
CA PRO A 166 2.76 2.69 -18.31
C PRO A 166 2.55 3.78 -17.25
N LEU A 167 1.49 4.60 -17.39
CA LEU A 167 1.14 5.60 -16.37
C LEU A 167 0.74 4.93 -15.07
N LYS A 168 -0.14 3.91 -15.10
CA LYS A 168 -0.54 3.13 -13.92
C LYS A 168 0.66 2.48 -13.22
N PHE A 169 1.58 1.94 -13.97
CA PHE A 169 2.77 1.31 -13.42
C PHE A 169 3.71 2.34 -12.78
N ASN A 170 3.95 3.48 -13.43
CA ASN A 170 4.78 4.55 -12.87
C ASN A 170 4.12 5.19 -11.63
N GLU A 171 2.80 5.42 -11.66
CA GLU A 171 2.00 5.85 -10.51
C GLU A 171 2.19 4.89 -9.34
N SER A 172 2.12 3.57 -9.57
CA SER A 172 2.28 2.56 -8.50
C SER A 172 3.68 2.54 -7.88
N LYS A 173 4.73 2.87 -8.65
CA LYS A 173 6.09 3.02 -8.11
C LYS A 173 6.18 4.21 -7.15
N GLN A 174 5.64 5.35 -7.53
CA GLN A 174 5.65 6.52 -6.66
C GLN A 174 4.76 6.28 -5.42
N ALA A 175 3.59 5.66 -5.58
CA ALA A 175 2.71 5.28 -4.47
C ALA A 175 3.39 4.33 -3.46
N TYR A 176 4.31 3.47 -3.91
CA TYR A 176 5.13 2.66 -2.99
C TYR A 176 6.05 3.54 -2.15
N ILE A 177 6.76 4.50 -2.75
CA ILE A 177 7.64 5.43 -2.02
C ILE A 177 6.82 6.27 -1.04
N GLU A 178 5.66 6.78 -1.46
CA GLU A 178 4.71 7.48 -0.59
C GLU A 178 4.29 6.63 0.61
N SER A 179 3.99 5.35 0.38
CA SER A 179 3.65 4.43 1.45
C SER A 179 4.78 4.27 2.47
N MET A 180 6.05 4.24 2.01
CA MET A 180 7.21 4.17 2.90
C MET A 180 7.39 5.44 3.72
N GLU A 181 7.16 6.63 3.13
CA GLU A 181 7.19 7.90 3.87
C GLU A 181 6.01 8.02 4.86
N GLN A 182 4.83 7.52 4.49
CA GLN A 182 3.69 7.46 5.41
C GLN A 182 3.95 6.51 6.60
N ILE A 183 4.66 5.40 6.35
CA ILE A 183 5.10 4.49 7.42
C ILE A 183 6.08 5.21 8.35
N ALA A 184 7.02 5.97 7.81
CA ALA A 184 7.95 6.76 8.59
C ALA A 184 7.25 7.81 9.45
N TYR A 185 6.28 8.54 8.88
CA TYR A 185 5.44 9.49 9.60
C TYR A 185 4.70 8.84 10.77
N LYS A 186 4.03 7.72 10.55
CA LYS A 186 3.32 6.99 11.63
C LYS A 186 4.28 6.44 12.68
N ALA A 187 5.45 5.92 12.26
CA ALA A 187 6.47 5.42 13.18
C ALA A 187 7.02 6.52 14.08
N SER A 188 7.22 7.73 13.53
CA SER A 188 7.61 8.89 14.34
C SER A 188 6.55 9.25 15.38
N GLY A 189 5.27 9.17 15.03
CA GLY A 189 4.17 9.37 15.98
C GLY A 189 4.24 8.39 17.16
N TYR A 190 4.34 7.08 16.89
CA TYR A 190 4.48 6.07 17.95
C TYR A 190 5.74 6.21 18.78
N PHE A 191 6.85 6.65 18.16
CA PHE A 191 8.08 6.97 18.89
C PHE A 191 7.85 8.08 19.90
N PHE A 192 7.25 9.20 19.50
CA PHE A 192 7.00 10.32 20.40
C PHE A 192 5.91 10.03 21.43
N ASP A 193 4.91 9.22 21.12
CA ASP A 193 3.92 8.75 22.09
C ASP A 193 4.60 8.00 23.24
N LEU A 194 5.53 7.08 22.91
CA LEU A 194 6.30 6.38 23.94
C LEU A 194 7.30 7.29 24.65
N LEU A 195 7.99 8.18 23.95
CA LEU A 195 8.92 9.12 24.54
C LEU A 195 8.23 10.01 25.56
N LEU A 196 7.07 10.59 25.23
CA LEU A 196 6.27 11.41 26.13
C LEU A 196 5.78 10.59 27.34
N ALA A 197 5.37 9.34 27.14
CA ALA A 197 4.96 8.45 28.23
C ALA A 197 6.14 8.11 29.17
N GLN A 198 7.36 7.89 28.63
CA GLN A 198 8.57 7.69 29.44
C GLN A 198 8.94 8.92 30.26
N VAL A 199 8.85 10.11 29.65
CA VAL A 199 9.09 11.40 30.33
C VAL A 199 8.05 11.61 31.43
N ASN A 200 6.77 11.37 31.18
CA ASN A 200 5.70 11.47 32.17
C ASN A 200 5.89 10.48 33.33
N PHE A 201 6.34 9.27 33.05
CA PHE A 201 6.62 8.28 34.09
C PHE A 201 7.80 8.72 34.96
N GLN A 202 8.89 9.22 34.35
CA GLN A 202 10.05 9.75 35.08
C GLN A 202 9.68 10.97 35.95
N ILE A 203 8.86 11.89 35.41
CA ILE A 203 8.32 13.01 36.14
C ILE A 203 7.51 12.52 37.35
N ALA A 204 6.58 11.58 37.18
CA ALA A 204 5.74 11.07 38.26
C ALA A 204 6.55 10.37 39.34
N GLU A 205 7.58 9.57 39.00
CA GLU A 205 8.48 8.95 39.99
C GLU A 205 9.28 9.99 40.77
N THR A 206 9.85 11.00 40.08
CA THR A 206 10.58 12.09 40.71
C THR A 206 9.66 12.86 41.68
N ASN A 207 8.42 13.12 41.27
CA ASN A 207 7.42 13.82 42.08
C ASN A 207 7.05 13.03 43.34
N LEU A 208 6.87 11.73 43.22
CA LEU A 208 6.61 10.88 44.37
C LEU A 208 7.80 10.93 45.38
N GLY A 209 9.04 10.80 44.87
CA GLY A 209 10.24 10.89 45.71
C GLY A 209 10.37 12.24 46.40
N ASN A 210 10.16 13.35 45.67
CA ASN A 210 10.19 14.69 46.25
C ASN A 210 9.09 14.90 47.32
N THR A 211 7.88 14.48 47.06
CA THR A 211 6.76 14.57 48.01
C THR A 211 7.03 13.76 49.29
N GLN A 212 7.63 12.56 49.15
CA GLN A 212 8.03 11.74 50.30
C GLN A 212 9.07 12.46 51.17
N ASN A 213 10.11 13.06 50.54
CA ASN A 213 11.13 13.83 51.26
C ASN A 213 10.56 15.06 51.92
N ILE A 214 9.65 15.79 51.25
CA ILE A 214 8.98 16.96 51.84
C ILE A 214 8.14 16.57 53.04
N LEU A 215 7.36 15.45 52.95
CA LEU A 215 6.53 14.95 54.02
C LEU A 215 7.42 14.56 55.24
N ARG A 216 8.58 13.95 55.03
CA ARG A 216 9.53 13.62 56.10
C ARG A 216 9.98 14.86 56.84
N ILE A 217 10.47 15.89 56.10
CA ILE A 217 10.90 17.18 56.66
C ILE A 217 9.75 17.88 57.38
N ALA A 218 8.53 17.80 56.84
CA ALA A 218 7.34 18.39 57.43
C ALA A 218 6.98 17.72 58.77
N ASN A 219 7.07 16.40 58.86
CA ASN A 219 6.83 15.69 60.13
C ASN A 219 7.83 16.13 61.21
N GLU A 220 9.14 16.24 60.87
CA GLU A 220 10.17 16.75 61.78
C GLU A 220 9.86 18.20 62.26
N LYS A 221 9.37 19.07 61.36
CA LYS A 221 8.95 20.44 61.69
C LYS A 221 7.66 20.47 62.56
N PHE A 222 6.75 19.51 62.35
CA PHE A 222 5.53 19.39 63.14
C PHE A 222 5.84 18.97 64.58
N ASP A 223 6.73 18.02 64.78
CA ASP A 223 7.14 17.51 66.07
C ASP A 223 7.77 18.62 66.97
N ILE A 224 8.37 19.64 66.36
CA ILE A 224 8.92 20.83 67.04
C ILE A 224 7.92 22.01 67.04
N GLY A 225 6.66 21.80 66.63
CA GLY A 225 5.60 22.80 66.67
C GLY A 225 5.67 23.93 65.65
N LYS A 226 6.49 23.78 64.55
CA LYS A 226 6.69 24.81 63.54
C LYS A 226 5.67 24.77 62.40
N ILE A 227 4.89 23.71 62.24
CA ILE A 227 3.84 23.61 61.21
C ILE A 227 2.57 22.99 61.78
N SER A 228 1.44 23.22 61.11
CA SER A 228 0.12 22.78 61.56
C SER A 228 -0.20 21.34 61.14
N LYS A 229 -1.17 20.69 61.83
CA LYS A 229 -1.69 19.37 61.44
C LYS A 229 -2.34 19.41 60.07
N ASN A 230 -2.95 20.53 59.68
CA ASN A 230 -3.56 20.70 58.36
C ASN A 230 -2.54 20.60 57.22
N GLU A 231 -1.34 21.20 57.40
CA GLU A 231 -0.25 21.08 56.40
C GLU A 231 0.22 19.64 56.27
N ILE A 232 0.35 18.88 57.33
CA ILE A 232 0.67 17.45 57.28
C ILE A 232 -0.37 16.67 56.46
N LEU A 233 -1.67 16.90 56.75
CA LEU A 233 -2.76 16.22 56.04
C LEU A 233 -2.76 16.58 54.52
N GLN A 234 -2.47 17.85 54.20
CA GLN A 234 -2.33 18.28 52.80
C GLN A 234 -1.16 17.56 52.08
N LEU A 235 0.00 17.46 52.73
CA LEU A 235 1.13 16.74 52.18
C LEU A 235 0.90 15.23 52.03
N GLN A 236 0.16 14.61 52.99
CA GLN A 236 -0.26 13.22 52.87
C GLN A 236 -1.20 13.01 51.68
N LEU A 237 -2.14 13.95 51.44
CA LEU A 237 -3.01 13.90 50.28
C LEU A 237 -2.23 14.04 48.98
N GLU A 238 -1.25 14.97 48.92
CA GLU A 238 -0.38 15.13 47.74
C GLU A 238 0.47 13.86 47.49
N GLN A 239 0.94 13.19 48.53
CA GLN A 239 1.65 11.91 48.37
C GLN A 239 0.73 10.82 47.78
N LEU A 240 -0.51 10.73 48.17
CA LEU A 240 -1.48 9.79 47.60
C LEU A 240 -1.76 10.10 46.12
N LYS A 241 -1.90 11.40 45.78
CA LYS A 241 -2.03 11.85 44.38
C LYS A 241 -0.80 11.48 43.56
N ALA A 242 0.39 11.70 44.08
CA ALA A 242 1.65 11.34 43.42
C ALA A 242 1.76 9.82 43.19
N LYS A 243 1.39 8.98 44.17
CA LYS A 243 1.33 7.52 44.02
C LYS A 243 0.36 7.11 42.90
N LYS A 244 -0.82 7.72 42.85
CA LYS A 244 -1.80 7.49 41.78
C LYS A 244 -1.22 7.89 40.41
N ALA A 245 -0.55 9.05 40.31
CA ALA A 245 0.07 9.53 39.08
C ALA A 245 1.12 8.55 38.54
N VAL A 246 1.97 7.97 39.40
CA VAL A 246 2.95 6.94 39.00
C VAL A 246 2.24 5.71 38.40
N GLY A 247 1.13 5.25 39.02
CA GLY A 247 0.37 4.12 38.50
C GLY A 247 -0.21 4.38 37.11
N ILE A 248 -0.76 5.59 36.90
CA ILE A 248 -1.30 6.02 35.60
C ILE A 248 -0.18 6.10 34.57
N ALA A 249 0.92 6.80 34.88
CA ALA A 249 2.02 7.01 33.94
C ALA A 249 2.69 5.67 33.54
N ARG A 250 2.81 4.72 34.48
CA ARG A 250 3.30 3.37 34.19
C ARG A 250 2.42 2.65 33.19
N ARG A 251 1.09 2.66 33.42
CA ARG A 251 0.12 2.06 32.50
C ARG A 251 0.23 2.66 31.09
N ASP A 252 0.32 3.98 30.99
CA ASP A 252 0.37 4.70 29.71
C ASP A 252 1.69 4.42 28.97
N MET A 253 2.80 4.31 29.69
CA MET A 253 4.09 3.90 29.12
C MET A 253 4.06 2.46 28.59
N GLU A 254 3.40 1.55 29.31
CA GLU A 254 3.25 0.16 28.86
C GLU A 254 2.39 0.07 27.59
N ILE A 255 1.27 0.80 27.53
CA ILE A 255 0.41 0.85 26.34
C ILE A 255 1.19 1.43 25.14
N ALA A 256 1.89 2.55 25.33
CA ALA A 256 2.69 3.16 24.27
C ALA A 256 3.82 2.23 23.79
N THR A 257 4.46 1.49 24.71
CA THR A 257 5.47 0.48 24.37
C THR A 257 4.89 -0.64 23.51
N LEU A 258 3.71 -1.16 23.86
CA LEU A 258 3.04 -2.20 23.07
C LEU A 258 2.66 -1.70 21.67
N ASN A 259 2.16 -0.46 21.57
CA ASN A 259 1.81 0.14 20.28
C ASN A 259 3.04 0.29 19.37
N LEU A 260 4.16 0.81 19.90
CA LEU A 260 5.40 0.93 19.15
C LEU A 260 5.92 -0.43 18.69
N ARG A 261 5.91 -1.43 19.57
CA ARG A 261 6.33 -2.80 19.24
C ARG A 261 5.45 -3.41 18.14
N ALA A 262 4.14 -3.31 18.28
CA ALA A 262 3.20 -3.85 17.31
C ALA A 262 3.41 -3.21 15.93
N TYR A 263 3.66 -1.90 15.89
CA TYR A 263 3.84 -1.19 14.63
C TYR A 263 5.21 -1.48 13.99
N THR A 264 6.28 -1.56 14.77
CA THR A 264 7.65 -1.76 14.26
C THR A 264 8.05 -3.23 14.11
N GLY A 265 7.20 -4.16 14.55
CA GLY A 265 7.51 -5.60 14.54
C GLY A 265 8.58 -6.01 15.56
N LEU A 266 8.76 -5.24 16.63
CA LEU A 266 9.65 -5.58 17.72
C LEU A 266 9.03 -6.69 18.57
N GLN A 267 9.63 -7.87 18.58
CA GLN A 267 9.16 -9.05 19.35
C GLN A 267 9.90 -9.25 20.68
N ASP A 268 11.01 -8.52 20.89
CA ASP A 268 11.89 -8.74 22.03
C ASP A 268 11.26 -8.30 23.35
N ALA A 269 11.45 -9.08 24.41
CA ALA A 269 10.99 -8.77 25.77
C ALA A 269 11.83 -7.70 26.49
N GLN A 270 12.84 -7.13 25.82
CA GLN A 270 13.75 -6.12 26.36
C GLN A 270 13.02 -4.82 26.71
N ARG A 271 13.47 -4.13 27.74
CA ARG A 271 12.98 -2.78 28.05
C ARG A 271 13.44 -1.80 26.98
N ILE A 272 12.51 -1.02 26.43
CA ILE A 272 12.82 0.01 25.44
C ILE A 272 13.03 1.34 26.15
N LYS A 273 14.16 1.98 25.87
CA LYS A 273 14.45 3.38 26.24
C LYS A 273 14.65 4.17 24.96
N LEU A 274 13.98 5.30 24.84
CA LEU A 274 14.11 6.15 23.66
C LEU A 274 15.12 7.29 23.93
N ALA A 275 15.95 7.56 22.94
CA ALA A 275 16.82 8.73 22.95
C ALA A 275 16.05 9.94 22.43
N VAL A 276 16.10 11.06 23.15
CA VAL A 276 15.50 12.32 22.69
C VAL A 276 16.23 12.77 21.42
N PRO A 277 15.53 12.90 20.27
CA PRO A 277 16.19 13.33 19.05
C PRO A 277 16.54 14.83 19.11
N GLY A 278 17.65 15.20 18.49
CA GLY A 278 17.92 16.61 18.18
C GLY A 278 16.96 17.11 17.09
N ALA A 279 16.88 18.41 16.92
CA ALA A 279 16.11 19.04 15.85
C ALA A 279 17.05 19.87 14.95
N ALA A 280 16.93 19.69 13.63
CA ALA A 280 17.60 20.52 12.64
C ALA A 280 16.78 21.80 12.41
N VAL A 281 16.89 22.75 13.33
CA VAL A 281 16.07 23.98 13.33
C VAL A 281 16.46 24.96 12.23
N ASP A 282 17.68 24.84 11.67
CA ASP A 282 18.22 25.77 10.66
C ASP A 282 17.73 25.48 9.22
N MET A 283 16.91 24.47 9.03
CA MET A 283 16.42 24.11 7.70
C MET A 283 15.38 25.10 7.19
N VAL A 284 15.64 25.70 6.03
CA VAL A 284 14.69 26.61 5.33
C VAL A 284 14.04 25.85 4.20
N VAL A 285 12.72 25.78 4.22
CA VAL A 285 11.90 25.09 3.22
C VAL A 285 11.02 26.09 2.47
N SER A 286 11.27 26.27 1.18
CA SER A 286 10.44 27.13 0.33
C SER A 286 9.23 26.38 -0.24
N ALA A 287 8.03 26.95 -0.11
CA ALA A 287 6.81 26.36 -0.68
C ALA A 287 6.94 26.12 -2.19
N GLU A 288 7.58 27.02 -2.93
CA GLU A 288 7.81 26.87 -4.37
C GLU A 288 8.65 25.62 -4.68
N LYS A 289 9.73 25.38 -3.92
CA LYS A 289 10.58 24.19 -4.07
C LYS A 289 9.79 22.94 -3.74
N VAL A 290 9.00 22.92 -2.66
CA VAL A 290 8.18 21.76 -2.26
C VAL A 290 7.14 21.43 -3.33
N ILE A 291 6.43 22.44 -3.86
CA ILE A 291 5.45 22.26 -4.94
C ILE A 291 6.12 21.65 -6.19
N LYS A 292 7.25 22.20 -6.60
CA LYS A 292 8.01 21.69 -7.77
C LYS A 292 8.41 20.24 -7.59
N GLU A 293 8.98 19.90 -6.44
CA GLU A 293 9.40 18.52 -6.14
C GLU A 293 8.19 17.57 -6.03
N ALA A 294 7.10 18.01 -5.40
CA ALA A 294 5.88 17.22 -5.31
C ALA A 294 5.30 16.87 -6.69
N TYR A 295 5.17 17.86 -7.59
CA TYR A 295 4.71 17.60 -8.97
C TYR A 295 5.66 16.69 -9.77
N SER A 296 6.96 16.72 -9.47
CA SER A 296 7.96 15.86 -10.12
C SER A 296 7.95 14.42 -9.60
N ASN A 297 7.63 14.23 -8.31
CA ASN A 297 7.94 13.00 -7.61
C ASN A 297 6.71 12.20 -7.19
N ARG A 298 5.57 12.85 -6.94
CA ARG A 298 4.38 12.19 -6.40
C ARG A 298 3.55 11.44 -7.45
N SER A 299 2.86 10.41 -6.98
CA SER A 299 1.92 9.62 -7.79
C SER A 299 0.73 10.45 -8.30
N ASP A 300 0.30 11.49 -7.55
CA ASP A 300 -0.82 12.37 -7.91
C ASP A 300 -0.63 13.03 -9.27
N ALA A 301 0.57 13.54 -9.57
CA ALA A 301 0.86 14.18 -10.87
C ALA A 301 0.69 13.21 -12.06
N ILE A 302 1.06 11.94 -11.85
CA ILE A 302 0.88 10.87 -12.85
C ILE A 302 -0.60 10.49 -12.92
N ALA A 303 -1.30 10.41 -11.78
CA ALA A 303 -2.72 10.12 -11.69
C ALA A 303 -3.56 11.15 -12.45
N PHE A 304 -3.22 12.44 -12.38
CA PHE A 304 -3.88 13.50 -13.15
C PHE A 304 -3.81 13.24 -14.67
N ALA A 305 -2.63 12.93 -15.18
CA ALA A 305 -2.45 12.60 -16.58
C ALA A 305 -3.18 11.31 -16.99
N ARG A 306 -3.14 10.28 -16.14
CA ARG A 306 -3.85 9.01 -16.36
C ARG A 306 -5.36 9.20 -16.43
N ARG A 307 -5.97 9.91 -15.48
CA ARG A 307 -7.43 10.15 -15.42
C ARG A 307 -7.93 10.86 -16.67
N ILE A 308 -7.19 11.86 -17.17
CA ILE A 308 -7.52 12.54 -18.43
C ILE A 308 -7.39 11.57 -19.62
N ALA A 309 -6.32 10.75 -19.67
CA ALA A 309 -6.13 9.76 -20.72
C ALA A 309 -7.25 8.69 -20.74
N GLU A 310 -7.70 8.25 -19.56
CA GLU A 310 -8.83 7.31 -19.42
C GLU A 310 -10.15 7.93 -19.91
N ALA A 311 -10.44 9.18 -19.55
CA ALA A 311 -11.62 9.88 -20.04
C ALA A 311 -11.56 10.12 -21.56
N GLN A 312 -10.39 10.44 -22.14
CA GLN A 312 -10.18 10.53 -23.58
C GLN A 312 -10.38 9.18 -24.28
N ARG A 313 -9.92 8.07 -23.67
CA ARG A 313 -10.18 6.71 -24.13
C ARG A 313 -11.69 6.45 -24.23
N ASP A 314 -12.45 6.83 -23.21
CA ASP A 314 -13.89 6.56 -23.13
C ASP A 314 -14.65 7.36 -24.19
N VAL A 315 -14.23 8.61 -24.50
CA VAL A 315 -14.76 9.35 -25.66
C VAL A 315 -14.44 8.64 -26.98
N SER A 316 -13.17 8.20 -27.16
CA SER A 316 -12.77 7.45 -28.35
C SER A 316 -13.55 6.16 -28.51
N LYS A 317 -13.80 5.47 -27.38
CA LYS A 317 -14.61 4.25 -27.33
C LYS A 317 -16.06 4.53 -27.73
N ALA A 318 -16.67 5.55 -27.15
CA ALA A 318 -18.04 5.93 -27.50
C ALA A 318 -18.20 6.30 -28.97
N LYS A 319 -17.20 6.98 -29.56
CA LYS A 319 -17.21 7.32 -30.99
C LYS A 319 -17.01 6.09 -31.87
N GLY A 320 -16.09 5.20 -31.51
CA GLY A 320 -15.82 3.96 -32.26
C GLY A 320 -16.99 2.98 -32.21
N ASP A 321 -17.56 2.76 -31.02
CA ASP A 321 -18.64 1.76 -30.84
C ASP A 321 -19.99 2.21 -31.44
N ASN A 322 -20.18 3.52 -31.65
CA ASN A 322 -21.45 4.07 -32.11
C ASN A 322 -21.51 4.38 -33.62
N GLY A 323 -20.44 4.12 -34.35
CA GLY A 323 -20.37 4.35 -35.80
C GLY A 323 -20.54 3.10 -36.64
N LEU A 324 -20.07 3.20 -37.89
CA LEU A 324 -19.85 2.03 -38.73
C LEU A 324 -18.77 1.15 -38.08
N ASN A 325 -19.11 -0.08 -37.76
CA ASN A 325 -18.20 -1.09 -37.29
C ASN A 325 -18.04 -2.15 -38.36
N ALA A 326 -16.83 -2.41 -38.82
CA ALA A 326 -16.51 -3.44 -39.75
C ALA A 326 -15.31 -4.26 -39.27
N ALA A 327 -15.23 -5.51 -39.70
CA ALA A 327 -14.09 -6.39 -39.49
C ALA A 327 -13.83 -7.20 -40.75
N LEU A 328 -12.59 -7.11 -41.24
CA LEU A 328 -12.09 -7.97 -42.31
C LEU A 328 -11.37 -9.15 -41.67
N THR A 329 -11.76 -10.35 -42.05
CA THR A 329 -11.04 -11.59 -41.74
C THR A 329 -10.62 -12.25 -43.05
N ALA A 330 -9.33 -12.49 -43.18
CA ALA A 330 -8.77 -13.25 -44.28
C ALA A 330 -7.98 -14.43 -43.70
N GLN A 331 -8.26 -15.61 -44.22
CA GLN A 331 -7.57 -16.85 -43.83
C GLN A 331 -7.26 -17.67 -45.06
N LEU A 332 -6.07 -18.20 -45.10
CA LEU A 332 -5.63 -19.16 -46.10
C LEU A 332 -5.02 -20.38 -45.38
N GLY A 333 -5.14 -21.54 -45.95
CA GLY A 333 -4.63 -22.75 -45.36
C GLY A 333 -4.91 -23.99 -46.20
N PHE A 334 -4.74 -25.12 -45.55
CA PHE A 334 -4.97 -26.42 -46.18
C PHE A 334 -5.84 -27.29 -45.26
N SER A 335 -6.75 -28.02 -45.84
CA SER A 335 -7.59 -28.97 -45.09
C SER A 335 -7.76 -30.28 -45.83
N LYS A 336 -7.96 -31.38 -45.09
CA LYS A 336 -8.27 -32.69 -45.63
C LYS A 336 -8.95 -33.60 -44.63
N THR A 337 -9.85 -34.41 -45.13
CA THR A 337 -10.44 -35.51 -44.37
C THR A 337 -9.79 -36.83 -44.77
N GLY A 338 -9.72 -37.76 -43.84
CA GLY A 338 -9.15 -39.10 -44.08
C GLY A 338 -9.64 -40.12 -43.07
N THR A 339 -9.40 -41.39 -43.34
CA THR A 339 -9.71 -42.52 -42.45
C THR A 339 -8.56 -42.82 -41.45
N THR A 340 -7.39 -42.20 -41.66
CA THR A 340 -6.22 -42.31 -40.79
C THR A 340 -5.51 -40.96 -40.69
N ILE A 341 -4.79 -40.72 -39.60
CA ILE A 341 -4.06 -39.48 -39.39
C ILE A 341 -3.07 -39.17 -40.53
N PRO A 342 -2.23 -40.09 -41.01
CA PRO A 342 -1.31 -39.78 -42.12
C PRO A 342 -2.00 -39.31 -43.39
N LYS A 343 -3.19 -39.84 -43.71
CA LYS A 343 -3.95 -39.43 -44.88
C LYS A 343 -4.38 -37.95 -44.84
N VAL A 344 -4.58 -37.39 -43.68
CA VAL A 344 -4.96 -35.97 -43.50
C VAL A 344 -3.83 -35.04 -43.95
N TYR A 345 -2.58 -35.49 -43.85
CA TYR A 345 -1.39 -34.68 -44.20
C TYR A 345 -0.88 -34.94 -45.62
N GLN A 346 -1.46 -35.92 -46.36
CA GLN A 346 -1.08 -36.25 -47.72
C GLN A 346 -1.93 -35.48 -48.72
N SER A 347 -1.33 -34.56 -49.49
CA SER A 347 -1.99 -33.77 -50.54
C SER A 347 -3.27 -33.06 -50.00
N PRO A 348 -3.18 -32.23 -48.98
CA PRO A 348 -4.32 -31.50 -48.51
C PRO A 348 -4.77 -30.47 -49.56
N LYS A 349 -6.05 -30.11 -49.54
CA LYS A 349 -6.64 -29.12 -50.43
C LYS A 349 -6.51 -27.74 -49.84
N ASP A 350 -6.33 -26.75 -50.69
CA ASP A 350 -6.35 -25.34 -50.32
C ASP A 350 -7.72 -24.94 -49.73
N GLN A 351 -7.66 -24.05 -48.76
CA GLN A 351 -8.83 -23.46 -48.13
C GLN A 351 -8.55 -21.94 -48.02
N VAL A 352 -9.46 -21.16 -48.57
CA VAL A 352 -9.40 -19.69 -48.48
C VAL A 352 -10.74 -19.19 -47.94
N LEU A 353 -10.65 -18.30 -46.95
CA LEU A 353 -11.79 -17.55 -46.41
C LEU A 353 -11.44 -16.07 -46.46
N VAL A 354 -12.26 -15.27 -47.11
CA VAL A 354 -12.24 -13.80 -46.99
C VAL A 354 -13.63 -13.33 -46.62
N GLN A 355 -13.76 -12.72 -45.49
CA GLN A 355 -15.05 -12.29 -44.94
C GLN A 355 -14.95 -10.86 -44.46
N LEU A 356 -15.85 -10.00 -44.93
CA LEU A 356 -16.08 -8.67 -44.39
C LEU A 356 -17.42 -8.65 -43.64
N THR A 357 -17.37 -8.48 -42.34
CA THR A 357 -18.56 -8.25 -41.53
C THR A 357 -18.68 -6.76 -41.24
N PHE A 358 -19.88 -6.23 -41.25
CA PHE A 358 -20.14 -4.83 -40.88
C PHE A 358 -21.47 -4.68 -40.14
N SER A 359 -21.53 -3.65 -39.30
CA SER A 359 -22.76 -3.25 -38.61
C SER A 359 -22.87 -1.74 -38.61
N ILE A 360 -24.02 -1.24 -39.05
CA ILE A 360 -24.33 0.20 -39.14
C ILE A 360 -25.64 0.43 -38.40
N PRO A 361 -25.70 1.26 -37.36
CA PRO A 361 -26.96 1.65 -36.74
C PRO A 361 -27.72 2.58 -37.69
N ILE A 362 -28.82 2.11 -38.28
CA ILE A 362 -29.63 2.92 -39.19
C ILE A 362 -30.59 3.81 -38.44
N LEU A 363 -31.26 3.29 -37.39
CA LEU A 363 -32.17 4.02 -36.53
C LEU A 363 -31.96 3.58 -35.06
N ASP A 364 -31.50 4.50 -34.25
CA ASP A 364 -31.19 4.22 -32.83
C ASP A 364 -31.83 5.26 -31.88
N TRP A 365 -32.72 6.07 -32.38
CA TRP A 365 -33.43 7.10 -31.63
C TRP A 365 -32.49 8.10 -30.89
N GLY A 366 -31.31 8.31 -31.42
CA GLY A 366 -30.29 9.21 -30.85
C GLY A 366 -29.41 8.56 -29.76
N ARG A 367 -29.49 7.26 -29.53
CA ARG A 367 -28.70 6.54 -28.52
C ARG A 367 -27.20 6.73 -28.72
N SER A 368 -26.69 6.57 -29.94
CA SER A 368 -25.27 6.76 -30.29
C SER A 368 -24.78 8.18 -30.01
N LYS A 369 -25.59 9.18 -30.41
CA LYS A 369 -25.31 10.58 -30.12
C LYS A 369 -25.29 10.87 -28.62
N SER A 370 -26.28 10.35 -27.89
CA SER A 370 -26.37 10.53 -26.43
C SER A 370 -25.19 9.90 -25.69
N ARG A 371 -24.78 8.68 -26.05
CA ARG A 371 -23.58 8.03 -25.48
C ARG A 371 -22.30 8.83 -25.72
N THR A 372 -22.12 9.32 -26.95
CA THR A 372 -20.96 10.17 -27.27
C THR A 372 -20.98 11.46 -26.48
N LYS A 373 -22.14 12.12 -26.38
CA LYS A 373 -22.30 13.35 -25.59
C LYS A 373 -22.06 13.11 -24.09
N THR A 374 -22.53 11.99 -23.55
CA THR A 374 -22.24 11.60 -22.16
C THR A 374 -20.74 11.42 -21.94
N ALA A 375 -20.03 10.74 -22.85
CA ALA A 375 -18.59 10.56 -22.74
C ALA A 375 -17.83 11.89 -22.87
N GLU A 376 -18.24 12.79 -23.75
CA GLU A 376 -17.66 14.15 -23.88
C GLU A 376 -17.89 14.97 -22.60
N ALA A 377 -19.09 14.92 -22.00
CA ALA A 377 -19.38 15.58 -20.73
C ALA A 377 -18.55 14.99 -19.59
N ASN A 378 -18.37 13.67 -19.54
CA ASN A 378 -17.51 13.01 -18.56
C ASN A 378 -16.03 13.41 -18.71
N LEU A 379 -15.53 13.58 -19.93
CA LEU A 379 -14.17 14.11 -20.15
C LEU A 379 -14.05 15.56 -19.63
N GLN A 380 -15.04 16.38 -19.87
CA GLN A 380 -15.06 17.74 -19.34
C GLN A 380 -15.11 17.75 -17.81
N PHE A 381 -15.94 16.91 -17.21
CA PHE A 381 -15.98 16.69 -15.77
C PHE A 381 -14.61 16.22 -15.21
N ALA A 382 -13.96 15.26 -15.88
CA ALA A 382 -12.64 14.79 -15.47
C ALA A 382 -11.57 15.90 -15.53
N ASN A 383 -11.62 16.79 -16.54
CA ASN A 383 -10.73 17.95 -16.61
C ASN A 383 -10.96 18.92 -15.44
N TYR A 384 -12.21 19.25 -15.12
CA TYR A 384 -12.51 20.12 -13.98
C TYR A 384 -12.11 19.48 -12.64
N ALA A 385 -12.39 18.19 -12.46
CA ALA A 385 -11.99 17.47 -11.26
C ALA A 385 -10.47 17.45 -11.08
N VAL A 386 -9.72 17.20 -12.16
CA VAL A 386 -8.24 17.24 -12.10
C VAL A 386 -7.73 18.64 -11.81
N GLU A 387 -8.35 19.69 -12.37
CA GLU A 387 -7.95 21.06 -12.07
C GLU A 387 -8.21 21.43 -10.61
N GLN A 388 -9.35 21.04 -10.07
CA GLN A 388 -9.67 21.20 -8.65
C GLN A 388 -8.66 20.45 -7.76
N ASP A 389 -8.36 19.20 -8.09
CA ASP A 389 -7.42 18.38 -7.33
C ASP A 389 -6.01 18.97 -7.33
N LYS A 390 -5.57 19.58 -8.44
CA LYS A 390 -4.29 20.30 -8.51
C LYS A 390 -4.26 21.53 -7.60
N GLN A 391 -5.36 22.26 -7.51
CA GLN A 391 -5.45 23.41 -6.62
C GLN A 391 -5.41 22.97 -5.16
N ILE A 392 -6.17 21.91 -4.79
CA ILE A 392 -6.15 21.33 -3.45
C ILE A 392 -4.75 20.82 -3.10
N PHE A 393 -4.10 20.11 -4.01
CA PHE A 393 -2.76 19.59 -3.83
C PHE A 393 -1.72 20.70 -3.57
N ALA A 394 -1.77 21.79 -4.34
CA ALA A 394 -0.90 22.94 -4.13
C ALA A 394 -1.19 23.63 -2.78
N GLN A 395 -2.47 23.79 -2.43
CA GLN A 395 -2.88 24.38 -1.16
C GLN A 395 -2.43 23.54 0.04
N GLU A 396 -2.56 22.23 -0.03
CA GLU A 396 -2.09 21.29 1.03
C GLU A 396 -0.60 21.48 1.28
N ILE A 397 0.20 21.57 0.22
CA ILE A 397 1.66 21.79 0.33
C ILE A 397 1.97 23.13 0.98
N VAL A 398 1.35 24.22 0.54
CA VAL A 398 1.56 25.56 1.13
C VAL A 398 1.19 25.55 2.62
N THR A 399 0.06 24.95 2.97
CA THR A 399 -0.38 24.80 4.37
C THR A 399 0.65 24.04 5.18
N GLN A 400 1.17 22.92 4.66
CA GLN A 400 2.12 22.09 5.38
C GLN A 400 3.49 22.78 5.56
N VAL A 401 3.95 23.56 4.58
CA VAL A 401 5.17 24.38 4.73
C VAL A 401 5.00 25.42 5.82
N THR A 402 3.85 26.12 5.82
CA THR A 402 3.55 27.10 6.88
C THR A 402 3.49 26.45 8.26
N LEU A 403 2.84 25.27 8.37
CA LEU A 403 2.81 24.52 9.64
C LEU A 403 4.22 24.10 10.08
N PHE A 404 5.06 23.66 9.16
CA PHE A 404 6.43 23.27 9.49
C PHE A 404 7.24 24.44 10.06
N ASP A 405 7.16 25.64 9.46
CA ASP A 405 7.83 26.83 9.96
C ASP A 405 7.30 27.22 11.35
N MET A 406 5.98 27.18 11.57
CA MET A 406 5.39 27.44 12.88
C MET A 406 5.86 26.42 13.94
N MET A 407 5.93 25.12 13.61
CA MET A 407 6.39 24.09 14.56
C MET A 407 7.87 24.25 14.88
N LYS A 408 8.68 24.72 13.93
CA LYS A 408 10.08 25.06 14.14
C LYS A 408 10.23 26.21 15.17
N ASP A 409 9.49 27.31 14.98
CA ASP A 409 9.52 28.45 15.90
C ASP A 409 9.01 28.05 17.30
N GLN A 410 7.92 27.28 17.38
CA GLN A 410 7.38 26.78 18.64
C GLN A 410 8.39 25.88 19.38
N LEU A 411 9.15 25.06 18.65
CA LEU A 411 10.16 24.20 19.25
C LEU A 411 11.29 25.02 19.92
N VAL A 412 11.74 26.09 19.28
CA VAL A 412 12.75 26.99 19.87
C VAL A 412 12.23 27.60 21.15
N LEU A 413 11.01 28.16 21.12
CA LEU A 413 10.40 28.81 22.29
C LEU A 413 10.18 27.83 23.45
N THR A 414 9.72 26.61 23.17
CA THR A 414 9.50 25.61 24.23
C THR A 414 10.79 25.03 24.79
N ALA A 415 11.87 24.94 24.00
CA ALA A 415 13.19 24.56 24.48
C ALA A 415 13.75 25.60 25.46
N GLU A 416 13.61 26.88 25.16
CA GLU A 416 14.01 27.98 26.04
C GLU A 416 13.17 28.00 27.32
N ALA A 417 11.85 27.80 27.20
CA ALA A 417 10.95 27.73 28.36
C ALA A 417 11.30 26.55 29.29
N ASP A 418 11.64 25.36 28.76
CA ASP A 418 12.08 24.18 29.54
C ASP A 418 13.39 24.52 30.34
N ASN A 419 14.34 25.20 29.72
CA ASN A 419 15.57 25.62 30.37
C ASN A 419 15.31 26.62 31.51
N ILE A 420 14.53 27.69 31.24
CA ILE A 420 14.18 28.70 32.23
C ILE A 420 13.41 28.11 33.41
N ALA A 421 12.40 27.26 33.13
CA ALA A 421 11.61 26.61 34.17
C ALA A 421 12.44 25.65 35.02
N SER A 422 13.40 24.96 34.42
CA SER A 422 14.33 24.08 35.12
C SER A 422 15.25 24.85 36.06
N GLU A 423 15.81 26.00 35.63
CA GLU A 423 16.64 26.90 36.45
C GLU A 423 15.81 27.50 37.59
N LYS A 424 14.61 28.03 37.30
CA LYS A 424 13.68 28.58 38.31
C LYS A 424 13.38 27.54 39.39
N TYR A 425 13.15 26.30 39.02
CA TYR A 425 12.89 25.22 39.98
C TYR A 425 14.11 24.93 40.85
N GLN A 426 15.33 24.91 40.31
CA GLN A 426 16.53 24.71 41.13
C GLN A 426 16.72 25.82 42.17
N ILE A 427 16.55 27.07 41.77
CA ILE A 427 16.61 28.23 42.70
C ILE A 427 15.52 28.12 43.79
N ALA A 428 14.28 27.78 43.40
CA ALA A 428 13.17 27.60 44.31
C ALA A 428 13.45 26.50 45.36
N LYS A 429 14.00 25.36 44.90
CA LYS A 429 14.40 24.22 45.76
C LYS A 429 15.44 24.60 46.80
N GLU A 430 16.51 25.34 46.41
CA GLU A 430 17.55 25.82 47.30
C GLU A 430 17.00 26.79 48.35
N ARG A 431 16.17 27.75 47.92
CA ARG A 431 15.54 28.72 48.82
C ARG A 431 14.59 28.06 49.81
N TYR A 432 13.86 27.03 49.41
CA TYR A 432 12.98 26.25 50.30
C TYR A 432 13.78 25.50 51.38
N VAL A 433 14.91 24.90 51.02
CA VAL A 433 15.81 24.22 51.98
C VAL A 433 16.30 25.20 53.03
N LEU A 434 16.68 26.43 52.63
CA LEU A 434 17.13 27.50 53.51
C LEU A 434 15.99 28.13 54.35
N GLY A 435 14.73 27.74 54.09
CA GLY A 435 13.55 28.28 54.81
C GLY A 435 13.04 29.62 54.28
N ASN A 436 13.55 30.09 53.16
CA ASN A 436 13.24 31.39 52.55
C ASN A 436 12.17 31.36 51.47
N LEU A 437 11.47 30.22 51.32
CA LEU A 437 10.41 30.04 50.34
C LEU A 437 9.29 29.16 50.93
N SER A 438 8.02 29.42 50.57
CA SER A 438 6.91 28.60 50.98
C SER A 438 6.86 27.26 50.20
N ILE A 439 6.20 26.26 50.78
CA ILE A 439 5.94 24.97 50.10
C ILE A 439 5.05 25.14 48.86
N THR A 440 4.14 26.12 48.89
CA THR A 440 3.25 26.45 47.78
C THR A 440 4.04 26.97 46.58
N ASP A 441 4.96 27.91 46.81
CA ASP A 441 5.81 28.48 45.75
C ASP A 441 6.73 27.44 45.14
N LEU A 442 7.34 26.57 45.99
CA LEU A 442 8.10 25.42 45.49
C LEU A 442 7.26 24.48 44.62
N SER A 443 6.03 24.19 45.04
CA SER A 443 5.09 23.33 44.29
C SER A 443 4.74 23.95 42.92
N ILE A 444 4.54 25.27 42.87
CA ILE A 444 4.27 26.00 41.62
C ILE A 444 5.48 25.89 40.68
N ALA A 445 6.69 26.22 41.15
CA ALA A 445 7.89 26.14 40.35
C ALA A 445 8.14 24.72 39.81
N PHE A 446 7.80 23.73 40.60
CA PHE A 446 7.87 22.31 40.20
C PHE A 446 6.88 21.93 39.10
N GLN A 447 5.61 22.36 39.23
CA GLN A 447 4.59 22.12 38.21
C GLN A 447 4.91 22.81 36.88
N GLU A 448 5.44 24.06 36.96
CA GLU A 448 5.85 24.81 35.76
C GLU A 448 7.01 24.10 35.05
N LYS A 449 8.03 23.62 35.77
CA LYS A 449 9.12 22.82 35.18
C LYS A 449 8.61 21.55 34.48
N ASP A 450 7.73 20.81 35.14
CA ASP A 450 7.19 19.60 34.59
C ASP A 450 6.32 19.86 33.34
N GLN A 451 5.55 20.97 33.36
CA GLN A 451 4.74 21.36 32.21
C GLN A 451 5.62 21.80 31.03
N ALA A 452 6.62 22.65 31.27
CA ALA A 452 7.56 23.10 30.26
C ALA A 452 8.30 21.93 29.61
N LYS A 453 8.67 20.90 30.39
CA LYS A 453 9.26 19.66 29.84
C LYS A 453 8.32 18.89 28.93
N ARG A 454 7.06 18.75 29.31
CA ARG A 454 6.05 18.11 28.46
C ARG A 454 5.82 18.89 27.18
N ASP A 455 5.72 20.21 27.28
CA ASP A 455 5.49 21.09 26.14
C ASP A 455 6.65 21.04 25.14
N TYR A 456 7.90 20.99 25.63
CA TYR A 456 9.07 20.78 24.78
C TYR A 456 9.05 19.44 24.03
N ILE A 457 8.71 18.33 24.70
CA ILE A 457 8.63 17.03 24.04
C ILE A 457 7.45 16.97 23.04
N ALA A 458 6.34 17.63 23.36
CA ALA A 458 5.21 17.76 22.43
C ALA A 458 5.59 18.57 21.19
N ALA A 459 6.30 19.70 21.37
CA ALA A 459 6.80 20.50 20.25
C ALA A 459 7.81 19.74 19.38
N LEU A 460 8.69 18.92 19.98
CA LEU A 460 9.56 18.01 19.22
C LEU A 460 8.75 17.01 18.38
N ARG A 461 7.69 16.43 18.94
CA ARG A 461 6.77 15.55 18.21
C ARG A 461 6.17 16.26 17.00
N ASP A 462 5.64 17.46 17.22
CA ASP A 462 4.94 18.22 16.19
C ASP A 462 5.91 18.65 15.08
N PHE A 463 7.12 19.06 15.44
CA PHE A 463 8.20 19.38 14.48
C PHE A 463 8.58 18.17 13.61
N TRP A 464 8.86 17.04 14.21
CA TRP A 464 9.22 15.83 13.46
C TRP A 464 8.04 15.28 12.66
N GLY A 465 6.82 15.39 13.20
CA GLY A 465 5.60 15.08 12.47
C GLY A 465 5.44 15.93 11.22
N ALA A 466 5.61 17.25 11.34
CA ALA A 466 5.57 18.16 10.20
C ALA A 466 6.68 17.88 9.17
N TYR A 467 7.90 17.54 9.63
CA TYR A 467 9.02 17.16 8.78
C TYR A 467 8.71 15.89 7.94
N TYR A 468 8.26 14.82 8.58
CA TYR A 468 7.90 13.59 7.85
C TYR A 468 6.68 13.78 6.93
N GLN A 469 5.76 14.66 7.30
CA GLN A 469 4.64 15.02 6.43
C GLN A 469 5.10 15.78 5.18
N LEU A 470 6.06 16.72 5.30
CA LEU A 470 6.67 17.37 4.14
C LEU A 470 7.40 16.38 3.23
N ARG A 471 8.12 15.41 3.80
CA ARG A 471 8.76 14.33 3.02
C ARG A 471 7.74 13.50 2.27
N TYR A 472 6.64 13.15 2.93
CA TYR A 472 5.54 12.41 2.31
C TYR A 472 4.88 13.21 1.16
N LEU A 473 4.66 14.52 1.35
CA LEU A 473 4.01 15.36 0.34
C LEU A 473 4.90 15.70 -0.85
N SER A 474 6.22 15.70 -0.69
CA SER A 474 7.16 16.07 -1.75
C SER A 474 7.98 14.92 -2.32
N LEU A 475 8.08 13.81 -1.59
CA LEU A 475 9.05 12.72 -1.79
C LEU A 475 10.48 13.26 -1.94
N TYR A 476 10.81 14.27 -1.13
CA TYR A 476 12.09 14.93 -1.11
C TYR A 476 12.64 15.04 0.31
N ASP A 477 13.92 14.77 0.49
CA ASP A 477 14.63 14.91 1.75
C ASP A 477 15.31 16.29 1.80
N PHE A 478 14.71 17.22 2.56
CA PHE A 478 15.20 18.59 2.65
C PHE A 478 16.45 18.73 3.52
N GLU A 479 16.76 17.75 4.36
CA GLU A 479 17.98 17.71 5.15
C GLU A 479 19.20 17.35 4.28
N LYS A 480 19.02 16.39 3.36
CA LYS A 480 20.07 15.93 2.46
C LYS A 480 20.06 16.59 1.09
N ASP A 481 19.04 17.39 0.81
CA ASP A 481 18.78 18.04 -0.49
C ASP A 481 18.72 17.05 -1.67
N GLU A 482 18.05 15.91 -1.45
CA GLU A 482 17.92 14.86 -2.48
C GLU A 482 16.51 14.28 -2.60
N LYS A 483 16.18 13.80 -3.81
CA LYS A 483 14.93 13.07 -4.06
C LYS A 483 14.95 11.72 -3.33
N ILE A 484 13.85 11.38 -2.64
CA ILE A 484 13.66 10.08 -2.02
C ILE A 484 13.43 9.03 -3.12
N ARG A 485 14.26 7.99 -3.12
CA ARG A 485 14.21 6.86 -4.06
C ARG A 485 13.85 5.57 -3.34
N GLU A 486 13.53 4.54 -4.15
CA GLU A 486 13.29 3.18 -3.64
C GLU A 486 14.49 2.63 -2.84
#